data_ae069b5ac8393d110bcc337b18fe9059
#
_entry.id   ae069b5ac8393d110bcc337b18fe9059
#
_cell.length_a   1.000
_cell.length_b   1.000
_cell.length_c   1.000
_cell.angle_alpha   90.00
_cell.angle_beta   90.00
_cell.angle_gamma   90.00
#
_symmetry.space_group_name_H-M   'P 1'
#
loop_
_entity.id
_entity.type
_entity.pdbx_description
1 polymer ?
#
loop_
_entity_poly.entity_id
_entity_poly.type
_entity_poly.pdbx_seq_one_letter_code
_entity_poly.pdbx_strand_id
1 'polypeptide(L)'
;CSTCYQNFERISEEHCPRCFRNGESDLCTDCKKWEKEGNLVQHQSIFTYNQAMKAYFSQYKFQGDYALRFLFAKAARKAVRVFREHTIVPIPVSVEKFQVRGFNQVQGILDAGKIAYSNILEKKDTLAQSSKTREERLQTQQAFKIKIGVDLPDKILLVDDIYTTGKTLQLAKQILLEAGVKEI
;
A
#
# COMPACT_ATOMS: atom_id res chain seq x y z
N CYS A 1 -16.73 -11.41 -14.86
CA CYS A 1 -17.49 -12.63 -14.61
C CYS A 1 -16.75 -13.55 -13.64
N SER A 2 -17.41 -14.60 -13.10
CA SER A 2 -16.80 -15.56 -12.16
C SER A 2 -15.55 -16.23 -12.73
N THR A 3 -15.59 -16.63 -13.99
CA THR A 3 -14.46 -17.26 -14.70
C THR A 3 -13.21 -16.36 -14.73
N CYS A 4 -13.37 -15.06 -15.07
CA CYS A 4 -12.23 -14.13 -15.03
C CYS A 4 -11.69 -13.93 -13.61
N TYR A 5 -12.58 -13.95 -12.61
CA TYR A 5 -12.17 -13.76 -11.22
C TYR A 5 -11.35 -14.94 -10.68
N GLN A 6 -11.56 -16.15 -11.16
CA GLN A 6 -10.80 -17.36 -10.79
C GLN A 6 -9.34 -17.30 -11.23
N ASN A 7 -8.97 -16.44 -12.19
CA ASN A 7 -7.58 -16.25 -12.61
C ASN A 7 -6.75 -15.46 -11.58
N PHE A 8 -7.39 -14.81 -10.62
CA PHE A 8 -6.69 -14.12 -9.53
C PHE A 8 -6.41 -15.10 -8.39
N GLU A 9 -5.16 -15.50 -8.29
CA GLU A 9 -4.70 -16.47 -7.30
C GLU A 9 -4.60 -15.81 -5.92
N ARG A 10 -5.14 -16.48 -4.90
CA ARG A 10 -4.94 -16.05 -3.51
C ARG A 10 -3.57 -16.47 -3.02
N ILE A 11 -3.09 -15.77 -1.99
CA ILE A 11 -1.93 -16.20 -1.25
C ILE A 11 -2.18 -17.63 -0.73
N SER A 12 -1.21 -18.52 -0.94
CA SER A 12 -1.24 -19.90 -0.46
C SER A 12 -1.03 -19.98 1.06
N GLU A 13 -1.25 -21.15 1.64
CA GLU A 13 -0.91 -21.39 3.05
C GLU A 13 0.60 -21.35 3.28
N GLU A 14 1.38 -21.76 2.27
CA GLU A 14 2.83 -21.66 2.28
C GLU A 14 3.28 -20.27 1.82
N HIS A 15 3.56 -19.40 2.78
CA HIS A 15 3.99 -18.02 2.53
C HIS A 15 4.84 -17.49 3.69
N CYS A 16 5.64 -16.46 3.42
CA CYS A 16 6.40 -15.76 4.44
C CYS A 16 5.47 -15.23 5.55
N PRO A 17 5.70 -15.56 6.84
CA PRO A 17 4.80 -15.18 7.93
C PRO A 17 4.74 -13.67 8.19
N ARG A 18 5.65 -12.88 7.61
CA ARG A 18 5.71 -11.42 7.79
C ARG A 18 5.10 -10.64 6.62
N CYS A 19 5.44 -10.97 5.38
CA CYS A 19 5.01 -10.20 4.22
C CYS A 19 4.08 -10.95 3.26
N PHE A 20 3.73 -12.19 3.56
CA PHE A 20 2.83 -13.02 2.75
C PHE A 20 3.36 -13.32 1.33
N ARG A 21 4.70 -13.30 1.12
CA ARG A 21 5.28 -13.76 -0.14
C ARG A 21 5.05 -15.25 -0.28
N ASN A 22 4.40 -15.67 -1.38
CA ASN A 22 4.13 -17.07 -1.70
C ASN A 22 5.42 -17.91 -1.87
N GLY A 23 5.32 -19.21 -1.53
CA GLY A 23 6.40 -20.18 -1.72
C GLY A 23 7.53 -20.07 -0.70
N GLU A 24 7.29 -19.42 0.43
CA GLU A 24 8.24 -19.26 1.52
C GLU A 24 7.65 -19.92 2.77
N SER A 25 8.29 -20.95 3.31
CA SER A 25 7.88 -21.56 4.59
C SER A 25 8.37 -20.80 5.81
N ASP A 26 9.43 -19.98 5.63
CA ASP A 26 10.08 -19.16 6.64
C ASP A 26 10.12 -17.68 6.25
N LEU A 27 10.83 -16.86 7.04
CA LEU A 27 11.07 -15.46 6.69
C LEU A 27 11.81 -15.34 5.36
N CYS A 28 11.23 -14.66 4.39
CA CYS A 28 11.88 -14.38 3.12
C CYS A 28 13.09 -13.44 3.27
N THR A 29 13.94 -13.40 2.26
CA THR A 29 15.18 -12.61 2.25
C THR A 29 14.95 -11.12 2.54
N ASP A 30 13.86 -10.54 1.99
CA ASP A 30 13.55 -9.12 2.23
C ASP A 30 13.13 -8.88 3.68
N CYS A 31 12.32 -9.76 4.27
CA CYS A 31 11.92 -9.62 5.67
C CYS A 31 13.10 -9.79 6.64
N LYS A 32 14.02 -10.72 6.35
CA LYS A 32 15.28 -10.86 7.10
C LYS A 32 16.16 -9.61 7.01
N LYS A 33 16.17 -8.95 5.85
CA LYS A 33 16.89 -7.67 5.67
C LYS A 33 16.24 -6.57 6.50
N TRP A 34 14.90 -6.39 6.40
CA TRP A 34 14.17 -5.39 7.19
C TRP A 34 14.36 -5.59 8.70
N GLU A 35 14.33 -6.84 9.17
CA GLU A 35 14.54 -7.16 10.59
C GLU A 35 15.94 -6.76 11.08
N LYS A 36 16.99 -7.00 10.28
CA LYS A 36 18.36 -6.55 10.56
C LYS A 36 18.49 -5.03 10.63
N GLU A 37 17.65 -4.31 9.89
CA GLU A 37 17.57 -2.84 9.90
C GLU A 37 16.66 -2.30 11.03
N GLY A 38 16.16 -3.17 11.93
CA GLY A 38 15.27 -2.80 13.03
C GLY A 38 13.81 -2.55 12.60
N ASN A 39 13.45 -2.90 11.37
CA ASN A 39 12.12 -2.69 10.81
C ASN A 39 11.33 -4.02 10.76
N LEU A 40 10.37 -4.19 11.66
CA LEU A 40 9.47 -5.34 11.59
C LEU A 40 8.42 -5.13 10.53
N VAL A 41 8.36 -6.05 9.56
CA VAL A 41 7.29 -6.11 8.58
C VAL A 41 6.09 -6.83 9.19
N GLN A 42 4.95 -6.16 9.21
CA GLN A 42 3.64 -6.72 9.53
C GLN A 42 2.72 -6.39 8.35
N HIS A 43 2.60 -7.32 7.43
CA HIS A 43 1.88 -7.11 6.18
C HIS A 43 1.00 -8.33 5.87
N GLN A 44 -0.14 -8.08 5.25
CA GLN A 44 -1.03 -9.11 4.74
C GLN A 44 -1.39 -8.83 3.28
N SER A 45 -1.09 -9.78 2.40
CA SER A 45 -1.56 -9.76 1.01
C SER A 45 -2.78 -10.66 0.83
N ILE A 46 -3.69 -10.27 -0.08
CA ILE A 46 -4.89 -11.04 -0.39
C ILE A 46 -4.67 -11.96 -1.59
N PHE A 47 -3.93 -11.47 -2.58
CA PHE A 47 -3.68 -12.13 -3.87
C PHE A 47 -2.21 -12.11 -4.23
N THR A 48 -1.77 -13.07 -5.03
CA THR A 48 -0.46 -13.04 -5.67
C THR A 48 -0.46 -12.05 -6.83
N TYR A 49 0.72 -11.51 -7.15
CA TYR A 49 0.88 -10.65 -8.33
C TYR A 49 1.20 -11.51 -9.56
N ASN A 50 0.19 -12.24 -10.04
CA ASN A 50 0.28 -13.08 -11.24
C ASN A 50 -0.05 -12.31 -12.53
N GLN A 51 -0.10 -12.99 -13.68
CA GLN A 51 -0.37 -12.37 -14.97
C GLN A 51 -1.76 -11.69 -15.03
N ALA A 52 -2.78 -12.30 -14.41
CA ALA A 52 -4.11 -11.71 -14.36
C ALA A 52 -4.10 -10.39 -13.55
N MET A 53 -3.38 -10.36 -12.42
CA MET A 53 -3.23 -9.16 -11.60
C MET A 53 -2.45 -8.06 -12.36
N LYS A 54 -1.41 -8.44 -13.11
CA LYS A 54 -0.67 -7.51 -13.96
C LYS A 54 -1.58 -6.88 -15.03
N ALA A 55 -2.39 -7.68 -15.71
CA ALA A 55 -3.35 -7.21 -16.71
C ALA A 55 -4.40 -6.28 -16.10
N TYR A 56 -4.96 -6.65 -14.94
CA TYR A 56 -5.90 -5.81 -14.19
C TYR A 56 -5.32 -4.44 -13.87
N PHE A 57 -4.13 -4.38 -13.26
CA PHE A 57 -3.52 -3.09 -12.91
C PHE A 57 -3.09 -2.28 -14.13
N SER A 58 -2.75 -2.95 -15.25
CA SER A 58 -2.49 -2.27 -16.52
C SER A 58 -3.72 -1.49 -16.98
N GLN A 59 -4.88 -2.12 -16.99
CA GLN A 59 -6.15 -1.48 -17.38
C GLN A 59 -6.58 -0.43 -16.35
N TYR A 60 -6.59 -0.78 -15.07
CA TYR A 60 -7.05 0.09 -14.01
C TYR A 60 -6.20 1.35 -13.84
N LYS A 61 -4.85 1.20 -13.84
CA LYS A 61 -3.92 2.33 -13.57
C LYS A 61 -3.54 3.14 -14.81
N PHE A 62 -3.37 2.49 -15.96
CA PHE A 62 -2.77 3.13 -17.12
C PHE A 62 -3.79 3.40 -18.25
N GLN A 63 -4.83 2.58 -18.37
CA GLN A 63 -5.92 2.85 -19.31
C GLN A 63 -7.09 3.60 -18.67
N GLY A 64 -7.05 3.80 -17.33
CA GLY A 64 -8.04 4.59 -16.61
C GLY A 64 -9.41 3.93 -16.47
N ASP A 65 -9.51 2.61 -16.64
CA ASP A 65 -10.79 1.90 -16.46
C ASP A 65 -11.21 1.88 -14.98
N TYR A 66 -11.80 3.00 -14.55
CA TYR A 66 -12.20 3.21 -13.17
C TYR A 66 -13.30 2.23 -12.71
N ALA A 67 -14.05 1.62 -13.61
CA ALA A 67 -15.05 0.62 -13.24
C ALA A 67 -14.43 -0.64 -12.63
N LEU A 68 -13.18 -0.94 -12.95
CA LEU A 68 -12.45 -2.08 -12.39
C LEU A 68 -12.26 -2.01 -10.86
N ARG A 69 -12.44 -0.84 -10.22
CA ARG A 69 -12.40 -0.70 -8.75
C ARG A 69 -13.36 -1.64 -8.01
N PHE A 70 -14.48 -1.99 -8.64
CA PHE A 70 -15.47 -2.88 -8.03
C PHE A 70 -15.01 -4.33 -7.92
N LEU A 71 -14.04 -4.76 -8.73
CA LEU A 71 -13.60 -6.15 -8.81
C LEU A 71 -13.09 -6.69 -7.46
N PHE A 72 -12.31 -5.88 -6.75
CA PHE A 72 -11.72 -6.26 -5.47
C PHE A 72 -12.40 -5.63 -4.24
N ALA A 73 -13.46 -4.85 -4.42
CA ALA A 73 -14.18 -4.17 -3.34
C ALA A 73 -14.63 -5.13 -2.22
N LYS A 74 -15.20 -6.29 -2.59
CA LYS A 74 -15.65 -7.32 -1.62
C LYS A 74 -14.48 -7.96 -0.88
N ALA A 75 -13.38 -8.24 -1.59
CA ALA A 75 -12.18 -8.85 -1.00
C ALA A 75 -11.50 -7.86 -0.02
N ALA A 76 -11.35 -6.59 -0.42
CA ALA A 76 -10.83 -5.53 0.43
C ALA A 76 -11.67 -5.36 1.70
N ARG A 77 -13.01 -5.27 1.56
CA ARG A 77 -13.92 -5.17 2.72
C ARG A 77 -13.76 -6.35 3.69
N LYS A 78 -13.61 -7.59 3.17
CA LYS A 78 -13.40 -8.77 4.01
C LYS A 78 -12.08 -8.68 4.76
N ALA A 79 -11.00 -8.25 4.10
CA ALA A 79 -9.66 -8.17 4.68
C ALA A 79 -9.60 -7.15 5.82
N VAL A 80 -10.18 -5.95 5.64
CA VAL A 80 -10.10 -4.89 6.66
C VAL A 80 -11.02 -5.13 7.88
N ARG A 81 -11.99 -6.06 7.80
CA ARG A 81 -12.95 -6.30 8.89
C ARG A 81 -12.32 -6.74 10.21
N VAL A 82 -11.15 -7.34 10.17
CA VAL A 82 -10.45 -7.80 11.39
C VAL A 82 -9.75 -6.65 12.12
N PHE A 83 -9.56 -5.51 11.45
CA PHE A 83 -8.87 -4.33 11.96
C PHE A 83 -9.86 -3.21 12.37
N ARG A 84 -10.91 -3.57 13.12
CA ARG A 84 -12.03 -2.63 13.46
C ARG A 84 -11.60 -1.44 14.29
N GLU A 85 -10.52 -1.57 15.05
CA GLU A 85 -9.98 -0.51 15.90
C GLU A 85 -8.99 0.39 15.17
N HIS A 86 -8.62 0.06 13.93
CA HIS A 86 -7.65 0.81 13.16
C HIS A 86 -8.33 1.78 12.20
N THR A 87 -7.80 2.99 12.13
CA THR A 87 -8.14 3.91 11.04
C THR A 87 -7.44 3.47 9.77
N ILE A 88 -8.21 3.25 8.70
CA ILE A 88 -7.66 2.85 7.41
C ILE A 88 -7.06 4.07 6.72
N VAL A 89 -5.80 3.95 6.31
CA VAL A 89 -5.05 5.02 5.63
C VAL A 89 -4.50 4.49 4.30
N PRO A 90 -5.06 4.93 3.16
CA PRO A 90 -4.54 4.56 1.85
C PRO A 90 -3.22 5.24 1.56
N ILE A 91 -2.28 4.52 0.94
CA ILE A 91 -1.05 5.11 0.44
C ILE A 91 -1.39 6.11 -0.67
N PRO A 92 -0.89 7.37 -0.55
CA PRO A 92 -1.16 8.40 -1.55
C PRO A 92 -0.35 8.17 -2.84
N VAL A 93 -0.93 8.55 -3.96
CA VAL A 93 -0.22 8.69 -5.24
C VAL A 93 0.43 10.07 -5.33
N SER A 94 1.46 10.23 -6.16
CA SER A 94 2.03 11.56 -6.44
C SER A 94 1.03 12.44 -7.21
N VAL A 95 1.17 13.76 -7.08
CA VAL A 95 0.34 14.74 -7.80
C VAL A 95 0.37 14.46 -9.31
N GLU A 96 1.56 14.23 -9.88
CA GLU A 96 1.74 13.90 -11.29
C GLU A 96 0.91 12.64 -11.71
N LYS A 97 1.03 11.55 -10.93
CA LYS A 97 0.25 10.33 -11.20
C LYS A 97 -1.25 10.54 -11.05
N PHE A 98 -1.66 11.38 -10.09
CA PHE A 98 -3.07 11.72 -9.91
C PHE A 98 -3.59 12.53 -11.11
N GLN A 99 -2.83 13.51 -11.61
CA GLN A 99 -3.20 14.30 -12.79
C GLN A 99 -3.37 13.43 -14.04
N VAL A 100 -2.45 12.48 -14.26
CA VAL A 100 -2.51 11.58 -15.43
C VAL A 100 -3.64 10.56 -15.31
N ARG A 101 -3.88 10.02 -14.11
CA ARG A 101 -4.82 8.92 -13.86
C ARG A 101 -6.23 9.40 -13.51
N GLY A 102 -6.36 10.56 -12.88
CA GLY A 102 -7.62 11.13 -12.37
C GLY A 102 -8.06 10.60 -11.00
N PHE A 103 -7.40 9.56 -10.46
CA PHE A 103 -7.78 8.96 -9.18
C PHE A 103 -6.62 8.26 -8.45
N ASN A 104 -6.79 8.03 -7.15
CA ASN A 104 -5.97 7.09 -6.39
C ASN A 104 -6.60 5.69 -6.46
N GLN A 105 -5.84 4.72 -6.95
CA GLN A 105 -6.30 3.34 -7.17
C GLN A 105 -6.74 2.64 -5.88
N VAL A 106 -6.09 2.91 -4.77
CA VAL A 106 -6.43 2.34 -3.46
C VAL A 106 -7.75 2.93 -2.96
N GLN A 107 -7.88 4.26 -2.99
CA GLN A 107 -9.11 4.95 -2.60
C GLN A 107 -10.30 4.48 -3.44
N GLY A 108 -10.13 4.35 -4.77
CA GLY A 108 -11.19 3.85 -5.65
C GLY A 108 -11.71 2.47 -5.23
N ILE A 109 -10.83 1.54 -4.83
CA ILE A 109 -11.23 0.21 -4.31
C ILE A 109 -11.92 0.33 -2.95
N LEU A 110 -11.42 1.19 -2.06
CA LEU A 110 -12.03 1.42 -0.74
C LEU A 110 -13.44 2.02 -0.87
N ASP A 111 -13.61 3.03 -1.74
CA ASP A 111 -14.89 3.66 -2.04
C ASP A 111 -15.91 2.63 -2.60
N ALA A 112 -15.49 1.83 -3.59
CA ALA A 112 -16.31 0.75 -4.14
C ALA A 112 -16.69 -0.28 -3.06
N GLY A 113 -15.78 -0.52 -2.11
CA GLY A 113 -16.00 -1.35 -0.92
C GLY A 113 -16.87 -0.68 0.14
N LYS A 114 -17.24 0.60 0.05
CA LYS A 114 -17.87 1.39 1.12
C LYS A 114 -17.08 1.27 2.43
N ILE A 115 -15.76 1.38 2.35
CA ILE A 115 -14.82 1.29 3.46
C ILE A 115 -14.41 2.72 3.81
N ALA A 116 -14.69 3.16 5.02
CA ALA A 116 -14.26 4.47 5.50
C ALA A 116 -12.73 4.50 5.67
N TYR A 117 -12.11 5.61 5.32
CA TYR A 117 -10.67 5.83 5.45
C TYR A 117 -10.34 7.30 5.71
N SER A 118 -9.13 7.56 6.17
CA SER A 118 -8.62 8.91 6.40
C SER A 118 -7.40 9.19 5.51
N ASN A 119 -7.39 10.35 4.87
CA ASN A 119 -6.28 10.81 4.01
C ASN A 119 -5.25 11.58 4.83
N ILE A 120 -4.48 10.88 5.65
CA ILE A 120 -3.48 11.46 6.57
C ILE A 120 -2.17 11.79 5.85
N LEU A 121 -1.80 10.97 4.87
CA LEU A 121 -0.52 11.08 4.17
C LEU A 121 -0.65 11.84 2.84
N GLU A 122 0.43 12.54 2.49
CA GLU A 122 0.67 13.08 1.15
C GLU A 122 2.02 12.58 0.64
N LYS A 123 2.11 12.37 -0.67
CA LYS A 123 3.39 12.05 -1.32
C LYS A 123 4.12 13.35 -1.65
N LYS A 124 5.41 13.43 -1.31
CA LYS A 124 6.26 14.57 -1.67
C LYS A 124 6.48 14.56 -3.19
N ASP A 125 6.43 15.75 -3.81
CA ASP A 125 6.69 15.88 -5.24
C ASP A 125 8.15 15.57 -5.58
N THR A 126 8.35 14.75 -6.59
CA THR A 126 9.68 14.34 -7.07
C THR A 126 10.42 15.43 -7.84
N LEU A 127 9.71 16.46 -8.30
CA LEU A 127 10.32 17.60 -9.03
C LEU A 127 11.35 18.37 -8.19
N ALA A 128 11.22 18.36 -6.86
CA ALA A 128 12.23 18.95 -5.97
C ALA A 128 13.52 18.10 -5.84
N GLN A 129 13.58 16.91 -6.46
CA GLN A 129 14.74 16.02 -6.36
C GLN A 129 15.75 16.17 -7.49
N SER A 130 15.37 16.80 -8.62
CA SER A 130 16.26 16.98 -9.78
C SER A 130 17.40 17.97 -9.53
N SER A 131 17.24 18.90 -8.56
CA SER A 131 18.24 19.91 -8.18
C SER A 131 19.08 19.52 -6.96
N LYS A 132 18.89 18.33 -6.37
CA LYS A 132 19.57 17.92 -5.14
C LYS A 132 20.90 17.24 -5.40
N THR A 133 21.88 17.53 -4.54
CA THR A 133 23.17 16.85 -4.48
C THR A 133 23.01 15.37 -4.11
N ARG A 134 24.05 14.55 -4.33
CA ARG A 134 24.06 13.13 -3.96
C ARG A 134 23.81 12.93 -2.46
N GLU A 135 24.34 13.82 -1.61
CA GLU A 135 24.18 13.77 -0.15
C GLU A 135 22.75 14.12 0.27
N GLU A 136 22.16 15.14 -0.35
CA GLU A 136 20.74 15.49 -0.13
C GLU A 136 19.78 14.39 -0.62
N ARG A 137 20.15 13.63 -1.68
CA ARG A 137 19.37 12.45 -2.13
C ARG A 137 19.44 11.29 -1.13
N LEU A 138 20.56 11.09 -0.44
CA LEU A 138 20.73 10.10 0.60
C LEU A 138 19.92 10.46 1.87
N GLN A 139 19.86 11.75 2.21
CA GLN A 139 19.04 12.25 3.33
C GLN A 139 17.54 12.32 2.99
N THR A 140 17.15 12.40 1.72
CA THR A 140 15.75 12.51 1.28
C THR A 140 15.16 11.13 0.94
N GLN A 141 15.31 10.14 1.84
CA GLN A 141 14.66 8.83 1.64
C GLN A 141 13.15 8.88 1.90
N GLN A 142 12.67 9.86 2.71
CA GLN A 142 11.27 9.94 3.08
C GLN A 142 10.40 10.53 1.96
N ALA A 143 9.58 9.65 1.36
CA ALA A 143 8.71 9.98 0.23
C ALA A 143 7.36 10.59 0.65
N PHE A 144 7.05 10.60 1.94
CA PHE A 144 5.76 11.03 2.47
C PHE A 144 5.89 12.21 3.42
N LYS A 145 4.79 12.94 3.61
CA LYS A 145 4.56 13.89 4.68
C LYS A 145 3.16 13.70 5.25
N ILE A 146 2.97 14.07 6.49
CA ILE A 146 1.66 14.11 7.13
C ILE A 146 0.98 15.41 6.73
N LYS A 147 -0.31 15.36 6.42
CA LYS A 147 -1.11 16.55 6.12
C LYS A 147 -1.21 17.45 7.35
N ILE A 148 -1.16 18.74 7.14
CA ILE A 148 -1.33 19.74 8.21
C ILE A 148 -2.79 19.72 8.69
N GLY A 149 -2.99 19.78 10.00
CA GLY A 149 -4.30 19.92 10.62
C GLY A 149 -5.13 18.63 10.65
N VAL A 150 -4.51 17.46 10.47
CA VAL A 150 -5.20 16.16 10.65
C VAL A 150 -4.93 15.61 12.04
N ASP A 151 -5.96 15.08 12.67
CA ASP A 151 -5.82 14.31 13.90
C ASP A 151 -5.23 12.94 13.60
N LEU A 152 -4.21 12.53 14.37
CA LEU A 152 -3.57 11.25 14.23
C LEU A 152 -4.24 10.23 15.17
N PRO A 153 -4.81 9.15 14.63
CA PRO A 153 -5.35 8.07 15.45
C PRO A 153 -4.22 7.24 16.06
N ASP A 154 -4.50 6.60 17.19
CA ASP A 154 -3.54 5.72 17.87
C ASP A 154 -3.17 4.50 17.04
N LYS A 155 -4.12 3.95 16.28
CA LYS A 155 -3.96 2.72 15.48
C LYS A 155 -4.29 2.97 14.02
N ILE A 156 -3.40 2.61 13.13
CA ILE A 156 -3.53 2.79 11.68
C ILE A 156 -3.35 1.46 10.95
N LEU A 157 -4.22 1.20 9.98
CA LEU A 157 -4.01 0.18 8.95
C LEU A 157 -3.64 0.87 7.64
N LEU A 158 -2.37 0.77 7.24
CA LEU A 158 -1.92 1.22 5.92
C LEU A 158 -2.41 0.28 4.82
N VAL A 159 -2.96 0.82 3.75
CA VAL A 159 -3.44 0.04 2.60
C VAL A 159 -2.76 0.51 1.33
N ASP A 160 -2.17 -0.44 0.61
CA ASP A 160 -1.55 -0.22 -0.70
C ASP A 160 -2.08 -1.25 -1.72
N ASP A 161 -1.83 -1.04 -2.99
CA ASP A 161 -2.32 -1.91 -4.06
C ASP A 161 -1.34 -3.05 -4.42
N ILE A 162 -0.03 -2.81 -4.39
CA ILE A 162 1.00 -3.79 -4.74
C ILE A 162 2.14 -3.74 -3.73
N TYR A 163 2.36 -4.86 -3.05
CA TYR A 163 3.54 -5.06 -2.22
C TYR A 163 4.67 -5.68 -3.06
N THR A 164 5.83 -5.03 -3.09
CA THR A 164 7.05 -5.55 -3.74
C THR A 164 8.15 -5.80 -2.70
N THR A 165 8.93 -4.79 -2.40
CA THR A 165 9.99 -4.83 -1.37
C THR A 165 9.53 -4.35 0.00
N GLY A 166 8.32 -3.79 0.09
CA GLY A 166 7.79 -3.18 1.31
C GLY A 166 8.29 -1.76 1.59
N LYS A 167 9.24 -1.22 0.82
CA LYS A 167 9.85 0.08 1.09
C LYS A 167 8.82 1.22 1.20
N THR A 168 7.78 1.23 0.36
CA THR A 168 6.70 2.23 0.41
C THR A 168 5.99 2.22 1.76
N LEU A 169 5.57 1.02 2.21
CA LEU A 169 4.87 0.88 3.50
C LEU A 169 5.79 1.19 4.68
N GLN A 170 7.07 0.80 4.63
CA GLN A 170 8.03 1.11 5.69
C GLN A 170 8.26 2.62 5.83
N LEU A 171 8.40 3.35 4.72
CA LEU A 171 8.54 4.81 4.77
C LEU A 171 7.28 5.49 5.31
N ALA A 172 6.09 5.02 4.93
CA ALA A 172 4.82 5.54 5.46
C ALA A 172 4.66 5.22 6.94
N LYS A 173 5.01 3.99 7.37
CA LYS A 173 5.01 3.56 8.77
C LYS A 173 5.95 4.43 9.60
N GLN A 174 7.18 4.62 9.15
CA GLN A 174 8.19 5.39 9.88
C GLN A 174 7.71 6.79 10.23
N ILE A 175 7.22 7.57 9.24
CA ILE A 175 6.79 8.95 9.49
C ILE A 175 5.56 9.03 10.43
N LEU A 176 4.68 8.03 10.41
CA LEU A 176 3.52 7.98 11.29
C LEU A 176 3.93 7.65 12.73
N LEU A 177 4.86 6.71 12.93
CA LEU A 177 5.41 6.38 14.25
C LEU A 177 6.19 7.58 14.84
N GLU A 178 7.00 8.26 14.04
CA GLU A 178 7.71 9.49 14.44
C GLU A 178 6.74 10.61 14.87
N ALA A 179 5.54 10.63 14.30
CA ALA A 179 4.48 11.58 14.65
C ALA A 179 3.62 11.15 15.84
N GLY A 180 3.87 9.98 16.46
CA GLY A 180 3.21 9.55 17.69
C GLY A 180 2.10 8.51 17.52
N VAL A 181 1.89 7.94 16.32
CA VAL A 181 0.99 6.79 16.12
C VAL A 181 1.56 5.59 16.87
N LYS A 182 0.71 4.86 17.60
CA LYS A 182 1.17 3.78 18.50
C LYS A 182 1.25 2.42 17.84
N GLU A 183 0.36 2.15 16.87
CA GLU A 183 0.23 0.84 16.20
C GLU A 183 -0.05 1.02 14.71
N ILE A 184 0.73 0.31 13.86
CA ILE A 184 0.56 0.33 12.40
C ILE A 184 0.76 -1.08 11.85
#